data_3a7d105b9a123ba8b9d6d82c7774ffa9
#
_entry.id   3a7d105b9a123ba8b9d6d82c7774ffa9
#
_cell.length_a   1.000
_cell.length_b   1.000
_cell.length_c   1.000
_cell.angle_alpha   90.00
_cell.angle_beta   90.00
_cell.angle_gamma   90.00
#
_symmetry.space_group_name_H-M   'P 1'
#
loop_
_entity.id
_entity.type
_entity.pdbx_description
1 polymer ?
#
loop_
_entity_poly.entity_id
_entity_poly.type
_entity_poly.pdbx_seq_one_letter_code
_entity_poly.pdbx_strand_id
1 'polypeptide(L)'
;PFVKNRVNAAFDEHSHSQDEPLLASESLDADDELELQPITPDDIEHILASMGYQFMYHPASEQDEQSIHHYTMQVSDKERHWGCMIRFFSEQQLLAVYSIYPTAIAEANRPEMLAMLAYLNYDLMIGNLEMDVMDGELRFKTSLDLEVTGVSELIMSYLLQSNFSLFSRLYDTISEMIEQPNTTHDLQGAV
;
A
#
# COMPACT_ATOMS: atom_id res chain seq x y z
N PRO A 1 19.52 24.81 7.63
CA PRO A 1 19.57 25.66 6.49
C PRO A 1 19.51 24.81 5.24
N PHE A 2 18.34 24.81 4.60
CA PHE A 2 18.13 24.06 3.36
C PHE A 2 18.74 24.81 2.19
N VAL A 3 19.57 24.14 1.45
CA VAL A 3 20.22 24.63 0.24
C VAL A 3 19.22 24.61 -0.91
N LYS A 4 18.86 25.79 -1.40
CA LYS A 4 18.23 25.95 -2.72
C LYS A 4 19.35 25.88 -3.77
N ASN A 5 19.28 24.94 -4.70
CA ASN A 5 20.02 24.97 -5.97
C ASN A 5 19.04 24.79 -7.12
N ARG A 6 18.74 25.88 -7.78
CA ARG A 6 19.07 26.31 -9.15
C ARG A 6 18.99 25.21 -10.21
N VAL A 7 17.95 25.30 -11.03
CA VAL A 7 18.05 24.95 -12.45
C VAL A 7 17.68 26.19 -13.25
N ASN A 8 18.70 26.89 -13.74
CA ASN A 8 18.62 27.81 -14.87
C ASN A 8 19.42 27.17 -15.98
N ALA A 9 18.78 26.79 -17.07
CA ALA A 9 19.42 26.53 -18.34
C ALA A 9 18.59 27.21 -19.44
N ALA A 10 19.26 28.10 -20.11
CA ALA A 10 18.90 28.98 -21.18
C ALA A 10 18.07 28.32 -22.31
N PHE A 11 17.06 29.03 -22.75
CA PHE A 11 16.54 28.90 -24.11
C PHE A 11 16.90 30.15 -24.89
N ASP A 12 17.72 29.96 -25.92
CA ASP A 12 18.09 30.96 -26.90
C ASP A 12 16.90 31.24 -27.86
N GLU A 13 16.73 32.49 -28.15
CA GLU A 13 15.74 33.06 -29.07
C GLU A 13 16.07 32.65 -30.53
N HIS A 14 15.09 32.13 -31.25
CA HIS A 14 15.03 32.30 -32.71
C HIS A 14 13.58 32.65 -33.09
N SER A 15 13.41 33.89 -33.47
CA SER A 15 12.25 34.46 -34.10
C SER A 15 11.96 33.82 -35.48
N HIS A 16 10.72 33.42 -35.72
CA HIS A 16 10.07 33.55 -37.00
C HIS A 16 8.56 33.66 -36.86
N SER A 17 8.06 34.77 -37.31
CA SER A 17 6.66 35.15 -37.43
C SER A 17 5.98 34.30 -38.51
N GLN A 18 4.80 33.71 -38.17
CA GLN A 18 3.68 33.58 -39.11
C GLN A 18 2.38 33.54 -38.30
N ASP A 19 1.49 34.47 -38.63
CA ASP A 19 0.14 34.59 -38.10
C ASP A 19 -0.72 33.43 -38.59
N GLU A 20 -1.10 32.54 -37.68
CA GLU A 20 -2.27 31.68 -37.83
C GLU A 20 -3.33 32.07 -36.80
N PRO A 21 -4.63 32.13 -37.18
CA PRO A 21 -5.68 32.56 -36.27
C PRO A 21 -5.85 31.51 -35.16
N LEU A 22 -5.67 31.97 -33.92
CA LEU A 22 -6.02 31.23 -32.71
C LEU A 22 -7.46 30.73 -32.80
N LEU A 23 -7.62 29.42 -32.94
CA LEU A 23 -8.88 28.74 -32.67
C LEU A 23 -9.34 29.14 -31.27
N ALA A 24 -10.59 29.63 -31.21
CA ALA A 24 -11.24 29.98 -29.98
C ALA A 24 -11.04 28.87 -28.94
N SER A 25 -10.40 29.23 -27.81
CA SER A 25 -10.41 28.39 -26.64
C SER A 25 -11.87 28.27 -26.17
N GLU A 26 -12.51 27.12 -26.47
CA GLU A 26 -13.65 26.69 -25.70
C GLU A 26 -13.17 26.61 -24.24
N SER A 27 -13.73 27.50 -23.44
CA SER A 27 -13.59 27.41 -22.00
C SER A 27 -14.19 26.07 -21.59
N LEU A 28 -13.33 25.10 -21.27
CA LEU A 28 -13.74 23.97 -20.46
C LEU A 28 -14.23 24.60 -19.16
N ASP A 29 -15.54 24.56 -18.96
CA ASP A 29 -16.14 24.94 -17.69
C ASP A 29 -15.48 24.07 -16.61
N ALA A 30 -14.73 24.72 -15.73
CA ALA A 30 -13.92 24.08 -14.68
C ALA A 30 -14.75 23.59 -13.49
N ASP A 31 -16.06 23.47 -13.66
CA ASP A 31 -17.02 23.17 -12.59
C ASP A 31 -17.61 21.76 -12.64
N ASP A 32 -17.16 20.87 -13.53
CA ASP A 32 -17.42 19.43 -13.43
C ASP A 32 -16.28 18.75 -12.62
N GLU A 33 -16.13 19.11 -11.35
CA GLU A 33 -15.53 18.19 -10.39
C GLU A 33 -16.37 16.93 -10.38
N LEU A 34 -15.85 15.85 -10.98
CA LEU A 34 -16.43 14.52 -10.87
C LEU A 34 -16.41 14.14 -9.38
N GLU A 35 -17.47 14.49 -8.65
CA GLU A 35 -17.67 13.96 -7.30
C GLU A 35 -17.76 12.44 -7.40
N LEU A 36 -16.65 11.78 -7.06
CA LEU A 36 -16.65 10.32 -6.91
C LEU A 36 -17.64 9.96 -5.81
N GLN A 37 -18.60 9.08 -6.11
CA GLN A 37 -19.49 8.58 -5.08
C GLN A 37 -18.68 7.81 -4.04
N PRO A 38 -18.99 7.98 -2.74
CA PRO A 38 -18.31 7.25 -1.69
C PRO A 38 -18.36 5.74 -1.93
N ILE A 39 -17.23 5.08 -1.80
CA ILE A 39 -17.11 3.64 -1.93
C ILE A 39 -17.81 2.98 -0.72
N THR A 40 -18.52 1.90 -0.99
CA THR A 40 -19.22 1.12 0.02
C THR A 40 -18.54 -0.23 0.27
N PRO A 41 -18.81 -0.91 1.39
CA PRO A 41 -18.35 -2.28 1.60
C PRO A 41 -18.76 -3.24 0.49
N ASP A 42 -19.98 -3.08 -0.06
CA ASP A 42 -20.50 -3.91 -1.15
C ASP A 42 -19.67 -3.76 -2.44
N ASP A 43 -19.15 -2.56 -2.72
CA ASP A 43 -18.24 -2.33 -3.86
C ASP A 43 -16.93 -3.10 -3.70
N ILE A 44 -16.37 -3.12 -2.50
CA ILE A 44 -15.15 -3.87 -2.19
C ILE A 44 -15.41 -5.38 -2.34
N GLU A 45 -16.52 -5.89 -1.78
CA GLU A 45 -16.90 -7.30 -1.90
C GLU A 45 -17.11 -7.71 -3.36
N HIS A 46 -17.83 -6.88 -4.12
CA HIS A 46 -18.09 -7.14 -5.53
C HIS A 46 -16.77 -7.24 -6.34
N ILE A 47 -15.86 -6.31 -6.14
CA ILE A 47 -14.55 -6.31 -6.82
C ILE A 47 -13.71 -7.52 -6.43
N LEU A 48 -13.61 -7.84 -5.14
CA LEU A 48 -12.86 -9.02 -4.71
C LEU A 48 -13.44 -10.32 -5.27
N ALA A 49 -14.77 -10.44 -5.28
CA ALA A 49 -15.47 -11.61 -5.83
C ALA A 49 -15.29 -11.72 -7.35
N SER A 50 -15.39 -10.62 -8.11
CA SER A 50 -15.19 -10.59 -9.56
C SER A 50 -13.76 -10.99 -9.95
N MET A 51 -12.77 -10.63 -9.12
CA MET A 51 -11.38 -11.05 -9.28
C MET A 51 -11.12 -12.51 -8.87
N GLY A 52 -12.12 -13.21 -8.34
CA GLY A 52 -12.05 -14.62 -7.95
C GLY A 52 -11.43 -14.87 -6.57
N TYR A 53 -11.26 -13.84 -5.74
CA TYR A 53 -10.81 -14.03 -4.37
C TYR A 53 -11.88 -14.67 -3.50
N GLN A 54 -11.47 -15.61 -2.65
CA GLN A 54 -12.30 -16.17 -1.58
C GLN A 54 -11.91 -15.51 -0.27
N PHE A 55 -12.85 -14.83 0.33
CA PHE A 55 -12.63 -14.08 1.56
C PHE A 55 -13.78 -14.28 2.57
N MET A 56 -13.50 -13.94 3.81
CA MET A 56 -14.49 -13.84 4.87
C MET A 56 -14.68 -12.37 5.21
N TYR A 57 -15.92 -11.89 5.11
CA TYR A 57 -16.26 -10.51 5.45
C TYR A 57 -16.68 -10.40 6.92
N HIS A 58 -16.19 -9.38 7.57
CA HIS A 58 -16.53 -9.00 8.95
C HIS A 58 -16.95 -7.52 8.93
N PRO A 59 -18.24 -7.23 9.12
CA PRO A 59 -18.74 -5.85 9.12
C PRO A 59 -18.18 -5.06 10.30
N ALA A 60 -18.16 -3.74 10.15
CA ALA A 60 -17.86 -2.83 11.24
C ALA A 60 -18.80 -3.08 12.41
N SER A 61 -18.27 -2.99 13.63
CA SER A 61 -19.10 -3.04 14.85
C SER A 61 -19.81 -1.71 15.04
N GLU A 62 -21.05 -1.72 15.52
CA GLU A 62 -21.79 -0.50 15.89
C GLU A 62 -21.07 0.33 16.98
N GLN A 63 -20.10 -0.26 17.68
CA GLN A 63 -19.28 0.39 18.72
C GLN A 63 -17.95 0.90 18.18
N ASP A 64 -17.65 0.62 16.91
CA ASP A 64 -16.41 1.07 16.25
C ASP A 64 -16.60 2.47 15.68
N GLU A 65 -16.01 3.46 16.36
CA GLU A 65 -16.05 4.86 15.92
C GLU A 65 -15.42 5.10 14.53
N GLN A 66 -14.63 4.15 14.05
CA GLN A 66 -13.94 4.26 12.73
C GLN A 66 -14.65 3.54 11.60
N SER A 67 -15.73 2.83 11.88
CA SER A 67 -16.50 2.06 10.89
C SER A 67 -15.59 1.17 10.00
N ILE A 68 -14.76 0.32 10.65
CA ILE A 68 -13.78 -0.51 9.96
C ILE A 68 -14.38 -1.84 9.53
N HIS A 69 -14.42 -2.08 8.23
CA HIS A 69 -14.80 -3.36 7.64
C HIS A 69 -13.55 -4.21 7.36
N HIS A 70 -13.61 -5.51 7.67
CA HIS A 70 -12.49 -6.42 7.48
C HIS A 70 -12.84 -7.52 6.47
N TYR A 71 -11.89 -7.82 5.58
CA TYR A 71 -11.95 -8.96 4.66
C TYR A 71 -10.70 -9.78 4.90
N THR A 72 -10.89 -11.06 5.29
CA THR A 72 -9.76 -11.97 5.59
C THR A 72 -9.69 -13.09 4.57
N MET A 73 -8.48 -13.42 4.13
CA MET A 73 -8.23 -14.49 3.18
C MET A 73 -6.87 -15.15 3.42
N GLN A 74 -6.67 -16.32 2.80
CA GLN A 74 -5.38 -16.99 2.78
C GLN A 74 -4.70 -16.75 1.43
N VAL A 75 -3.42 -16.44 1.47
CA VAL A 75 -2.58 -16.25 0.28
C VAL A 75 -1.53 -17.34 0.24
N SER A 76 -1.26 -17.84 -0.97
CA SER A 76 -0.23 -18.84 -1.21
C SER A 76 0.65 -18.44 -2.37
N ASP A 77 1.96 -18.51 -2.19
CA ASP A 77 2.96 -18.35 -3.25
C ASP A 77 4.01 -19.47 -3.10
N LYS A 78 4.00 -20.42 -4.03
CA LYS A 78 4.83 -21.63 -3.98
C LYS A 78 4.54 -22.43 -2.71
N GLU A 79 5.55 -22.59 -1.84
CA GLU A 79 5.44 -23.30 -0.56
C GLU A 79 5.11 -22.37 0.62
N ARG A 80 4.98 -21.04 0.36
CA ARG A 80 4.69 -20.05 1.38
C ARG A 80 3.20 -19.85 1.53
N HIS A 81 2.74 -19.70 2.76
CA HIS A 81 1.34 -19.43 3.09
C HIS A 81 1.28 -18.37 4.17
N TRP A 82 0.36 -17.41 4.01
CA TRP A 82 0.15 -16.37 5.03
C TRP A 82 -1.28 -15.86 5.02
N GLY A 83 -1.66 -15.22 6.11
CA GLY A 83 -2.93 -14.53 6.23
C GLY A 83 -2.88 -13.17 5.53
N CYS A 84 -3.95 -12.84 4.81
CA CYS A 84 -4.17 -11.49 4.32
C CYS A 84 -5.41 -10.90 4.98
N MET A 85 -5.31 -9.66 5.46
CA MET A 85 -6.42 -8.88 5.96
C MET A 85 -6.50 -7.57 5.19
N ILE A 86 -7.67 -7.26 4.65
CA ILE A 86 -7.98 -5.97 4.09
C ILE A 86 -8.84 -5.23 5.10
N ARG A 87 -8.49 -3.98 5.40
CA ARG A 87 -9.29 -3.07 6.21
C ARG A 87 -9.81 -1.95 5.34
N PHE A 88 -11.10 -1.77 5.33
CA PHE A 88 -11.77 -0.64 4.70
C PHE A 88 -12.33 0.27 5.78
N PHE A 89 -11.81 1.48 5.87
CA PHE A 89 -12.25 2.55 6.76
C PHE A 89 -13.26 3.38 5.99
N SER A 90 -14.54 3.03 6.13
CA SER A 90 -15.59 3.56 5.25
C SER A 90 -15.82 5.06 5.42
N GLU A 91 -15.68 5.61 6.63
CA GLU A 91 -15.81 7.05 6.85
C GLU A 91 -14.63 7.88 6.30
N GLN A 92 -13.41 7.32 6.36
CA GLN A 92 -12.21 7.97 5.85
C GLN A 92 -11.92 7.61 4.38
N GLN A 93 -12.70 6.74 3.77
CA GLN A 93 -12.50 6.21 2.43
C GLN A 93 -11.07 5.68 2.20
N LEU A 94 -10.49 5.04 3.22
CA LEU A 94 -9.14 4.47 3.18
C LEU A 94 -9.21 2.95 3.09
N LEU A 95 -8.37 2.38 2.25
CA LEU A 95 -8.20 0.93 2.11
C LEU A 95 -6.77 0.54 2.48
N ALA A 96 -6.61 -0.44 3.38
CA ALA A 96 -5.31 -0.96 3.77
C ALA A 96 -5.29 -2.49 3.63
N VAL A 97 -4.23 -3.01 3.01
CA VAL A 97 -3.99 -4.45 2.82
C VAL A 97 -2.80 -4.86 3.67
N TYR A 98 -2.99 -5.89 4.46
CA TYR A 98 -1.99 -6.45 5.37
C TYR A 98 -1.70 -7.90 4.98
N SER A 99 -0.46 -8.22 4.64
CA SER A 99 0.08 -9.58 4.64
C SER A 99 0.71 -9.86 5.99
N ILE A 100 0.20 -10.86 6.71
CA ILE A 100 0.56 -11.15 8.10
C ILE A 100 1.47 -12.36 8.14
N TYR A 101 2.66 -12.21 8.74
CA TYR A 101 3.60 -13.31 8.89
C TYR A 101 3.04 -14.35 9.87
N PRO A 102 3.10 -15.66 9.56
CA PRO A 102 2.40 -16.68 10.33
C PRO A 102 2.97 -16.92 11.73
N THR A 103 4.18 -16.44 12.01
CA THR A 103 4.86 -16.63 13.30
C THR A 103 5.14 -15.29 13.96
N ALA A 104 4.64 -15.11 15.18
CA ALA A 104 4.92 -13.90 15.96
C ALA A 104 6.38 -13.87 16.45
N ILE A 105 6.93 -12.66 16.53
CA ILE A 105 8.28 -12.43 17.01
C ILE A 105 8.34 -12.62 18.53
N ALA A 106 9.23 -13.50 18.99
CA ALA A 106 9.45 -13.72 20.41
C ALA A 106 9.84 -12.41 21.13
N GLU A 107 9.34 -12.17 22.32
CA GLU A 107 9.51 -10.92 23.08
C GLU A 107 10.99 -10.49 23.17
N ALA A 108 11.88 -11.45 23.44
CA ALA A 108 13.33 -11.19 23.54
C ALA A 108 13.96 -10.65 22.24
N ASN A 109 13.37 -10.96 21.07
CA ASN A 109 13.92 -10.61 19.75
C ASN A 109 13.26 -9.35 19.17
N ARG A 110 12.18 -8.83 19.77
CA ARG A 110 11.44 -7.67 19.25
C ARG A 110 12.29 -6.40 19.10
N PRO A 111 13.18 -6.03 20.07
CA PRO A 111 14.01 -4.84 19.90
C PRO A 111 14.96 -4.91 18.69
N GLU A 112 15.55 -6.07 18.44
CA GLU A 112 16.43 -6.29 17.30
C GLU A 112 15.62 -6.28 15.98
N MET A 113 14.49 -6.97 15.96
CA MET A 113 13.58 -6.96 14.82
C MET A 113 13.14 -5.53 14.45
N LEU A 114 12.78 -4.67 15.41
CA LEU A 114 12.43 -3.28 15.14
C LEU A 114 13.55 -2.51 14.43
N ALA A 115 14.79 -2.71 14.83
CA ALA A 115 15.95 -2.08 14.16
C ALA A 115 16.09 -2.57 12.72
N MET A 116 15.87 -3.87 12.47
CA MET A 116 15.92 -4.45 11.13
C MET A 116 14.77 -3.99 10.26
N LEU A 117 13.55 -3.90 10.80
CA LEU A 117 12.40 -3.34 10.08
C LEU A 117 12.63 -1.88 9.67
N ALA A 118 13.24 -1.08 10.54
CA ALA A 118 13.60 0.30 10.21
C ALA A 118 14.58 0.36 9.03
N TYR A 119 15.56 -0.55 9.00
CA TYR A 119 16.51 -0.66 7.88
C TYR A 119 15.82 -1.08 6.58
N LEU A 120 14.98 -2.12 6.61
CA LEU A 120 14.26 -2.60 5.42
C LEU A 120 13.28 -1.54 4.89
N ASN A 121 12.54 -0.89 5.78
CA ASN A 121 11.59 0.15 5.41
C ASN A 121 12.26 1.37 4.76
N TYR A 122 13.53 1.63 5.06
CA TYR A 122 14.25 2.77 4.47
C TYR A 122 14.36 2.67 2.94
N ASP A 123 14.49 1.44 2.42
CA ASP A 123 14.66 1.19 0.99
C ASP A 123 13.33 0.81 0.30
N LEU A 124 12.25 0.58 1.05
CA LEU A 124 10.94 0.27 0.48
C LEU A 124 10.31 1.50 -0.18
N MET A 125 10.00 1.37 -1.48
CA MET A 125 9.31 2.41 -2.24
C MET A 125 7.79 2.37 -2.08
N ILE A 126 7.23 1.19 -1.79
CA ILE A 126 5.78 0.96 -1.65
C ILE A 126 5.54 0.12 -0.41
N GLY A 127 4.63 0.58 0.43
CA GLY A 127 4.25 -0.12 1.64
C GLY A 127 5.28 -0.03 2.76
N ASN A 128 5.03 -0.73 3.84
CA ASN A 128 5.93 -0.79 5.00
C ASN A 128 5.72 -2.07 5.81
N LEU A 129 6.79 -2.53 6.46
CA LEU A 129 6.76 -3.57 7.47
C LEU A 129 6.41 -2.94 8.83
N GLU A 130 5.50 -3.57 9.54
CA GLU A 130 5.06 -3.17 10.87
C GLU A 130 5.15 -4.35 11.82
N MET A 131 5.46 -4.10 13.08
CA MET A 131 5.39 -5.11 14.13
C MET A 131 4.62 -4.56 15.33
N ASP A 132 3.64 -5.30 15.81
CA ASP A 132 3.04 -5.02 17.10
C ASP A 132 4.03 -5.43 18.22
N VAL A 133 4.42 -4.45 19.01
CA VAL A 133 5.41 -4.68 20.10
C VAL A 133 4.81 -5.44 21.28
N MET A 134 3.48 -5.52 21.37
CA MET A 134 2.78 -6.18 22.47
C MET A 134 2.72 -7.69 22.30
N ASP A 135 2.45 -8.15 21.08
CA ASP A 135 2.30 -9.59 20.78
C ASP A 135 3.34 -10.13 19.78
N GLY A 136 4.04 -9.24 19.06
CA GLY A 136 5.06 -9.61 18.10
C GLY A 136 4.48 -9.96 16.71
N GLU A 137 3.20 -9.66 16.44
CA GLU A 137 2.65 -9.81 15.09
C GLU A 137 3.46 -8.94 14.11
N LEU A 138 3.96 -9.59 13.06
CA LEU A 138 4.69 -8.91 11.98
C LEU A 138 3.83 -8.94 10.72
N ARG A 139 3.72 -7.78 10.07
CA ARG A 139 2.90 -7.61 8.87
C ARG A 139 3.52 -6.63 7.89
N PHE A 140 3.16 -6.80 6.63
CA PHE A 140 3.46 -5.84 5.56
C PHE A 140 2.18 -5.14 5.14
N LYS A 141 2.20 -3.81 5.16
CA LYS A 141 1.04 -2.98 4.84
C LYS A 141 1.25 -2.21 3.53
N THR A 142 0.24 -2.20 2.69
CA THR A 142 0.03 -1.21 1.62
C THR A 142 -1.32 -0.54 1.82
N SER A 143 -1.47 0.71 1.43
CA SER A 143 -2.73 1.45 1.61
C SER A 143 -2.99 2.40 0.45
N LEU A 144 -4.25 2.77 0.29
CA LEU A 144 -4.73 3.65 -0.76
C LEU A 144 -5.85 4.54 -0.23
N ASP A 145 -5.84 5.80 -0.62
CA ASP A 145 -6.92 6.75 -0.41
C ASP A 145 -7.91 6.63 -1.57
N LEU A 146 -9.12 6.17 -1.27
CA LEU A 146 -10.18 5.94 -2.25
C LEU A 146 -11.00 7.20 -2.55
N GLU A 147 -10.96 8.19 -1.67
CA GLU A 147 -11.64 9.48 -1.91
C GLU A 147 -11.10 10.14 -3.18
N VAL A 148 -9.80 10.02 -3.41
CA VAL A 148 -9.12 10.61 -4.58
C VAL A 148 -9.10 9.68 -5.79
N THR A 149 -8.94 8.37 -5.57
CA THR A 149 -8.70 7.40 -6.66
C THR A 149 -9.94 6.64 -7.08
N GLY A 150 -10.97 6.59 -6.22
CA GLY A 150 -12.04 5.59 -6.37
C GLY A 150 -11.51 4.17 -6.20
N VAL A 151 -12.32 3.19 -6.58
CA VAL A 151 -11.94 1.78 -6.60
C VAL A 151 -12.37 1.13 -7.92
N SER A 152 -11.51 0.26 -8.46
CA SER A 152 -11.78 -0.59 -9.62
C SER A 152 -11.01 -1.89 -9.50
N GLU A 153 -11.34 -2.90 -10.31
CA GLU A 153 -10.58 -4.15 -10.36
C GLU A 153 -9.09 -3.90 -10.65
N LEU A 154 -8.77 -2.93 -11.52
CA LEU A 154 -7.40 -2.58 -11.84
C LEU A 154 -6.67 -2.00 -10.63
N ILE A 155 -7.25 -1.05 -9.94
CA ILE A 155 -6.69 -0.41 -8.73
C ILE A 155 -6.51 -1.45 -7.63
N MET A 156 -7.54 -2.27 -7.38
CA MET A 156 -7.48 -3.35 -6.40
C MET A 156 -6.40 -4.38 -6.75
N SER A 157 -6.30 -4.75 -8.03
CA SER A 157 -5.26 -5.67 -8.52
C SER A 157 -3.86 -5.15 -8.24
N TYR A 158 -3.59 -3.88 -8.55
CA TYR A 158 -2.28 -3.28 -8.27
C TYR A 158 -1.97 -3.23 -6.78
N LEU A 159 -2.94 -2.87 -5.95
CA LEU A 159 -2.76 -2.80 -4.50
C LEU A 159 -2.43 -4.18 -3.92
N LEU A 160 -3.21 -5.20 -4.27
CA LEU A 160 -3.01 -6.58 -3.80
C LEU A 160 -1.72 -7.19 -4.34
N GLN A 161 -1.45 -7.06 -5.64
CA GLN A 161 -0.23 -7.61 -6.25
C GLN A 161 1.03 -6.96 -5.70
N SER A 162 1.03 -5.64 -5.48
CA SER A 162 2.14 -4.94 -4.85
C SER A 162 2.39 -5.48 -3.45
N ASN A 163 1.33 -5.66 -2.65
CA ASN A 163 1.42 -6.21 -1.31
C ASN A 163 1.97 -7.64 -1.32
N PHE A 164 1.35 -8.54 -2.07
CA PHE A 164 1.71 -9.97 -2.07
C PHE A 164 3.10 -10.22 -2.66
N SER A 165 3.45 -9.53 -3.75
CA SER A 165 4.76 -9.72 -4.40
C SER A 165 5.91 -9.24 -3.52
N LEU A 166 5.77 -8.08 -2.87
CA LEU A 166 6.78 -7.55 -1.97
C LEU A 166 6.89 -8.41 -0.71
N PHE A 167 5.76 -8.79 -0.12
CA PHE A 167 5.76 -9.66 1.06
C PHE A 167 6.39 -11.03 0.75
N SER A 168 6.07 -11.64 -0.40
CA SER A 168 6.68 -12.90 -0.81
C SER A 168 8.20 -12.80 -0.98
N ARG A 169 8.71 -11.67 -1.50
CA ARG A 169 10.17 -11.44 -1.61
C ARG A 169 10.83 -11.29 -0.24
N LEU A 170 10.17 -10.62 0.70
CA LEU A 170 10.68 -10.40 2.06
C LEU A 170 10.54 -11.64 2.96
N TYR A 171 9.69 -12.59 2.58
CA TYR A 171 9.29 -13.71 3.42
C TYR A 171 10.47 -14.53 3.92
N ASP A 172 11.39 -14.90 3.04
CA ASP A 172 12.56 -15.72 3.42
C ASP A 172 13.53 -14.93 4.31
N THR A 173 13.78 -13.66 3.98
CA THR A 173 14.60 -12.77 4.81
C THR A 173 14.03 -12.64 6.22
N ILE A 174 12.71 -12.47 6.34
CA ILE A 174 12.03 -12.42 7.64
C ILE A 174 12.14 -13.76 8.38
N SER A 175 12.00 -14.88 7.67
CA SER A 175 12.15 -16.22 8.27
C SER A 175 13.55 -16.40 8.87
N GLU A 176 14.58 -16.06 8.12
CA GLU A 176 15.97 -16.14 8.58
C GLU A 176 16.22 -15.25 9.81
N MET A 177 15.66 -14.06 9.84
CA MET A 177 15.77 -13.13 10.98
C MET A 177 15.10 -13.71 12.24
N ILE A 178 13.97 -14.42 12.08
CA ILE A 178 13.27 -15.04 13.20
C ILE A 178 14.06 -16.24 13.74
N GLU A 179 14.62 -17.05 12.84
CA GLU A 179 15.34 -18.27 13.21
C GLU A 179 16.73 -17.98 13.78
N GLN A 180 17.40 -16.93 13.31
CA GLN A 180 18.78 -16.57 13.66
C GLN A 180 18.93 -15.08 14.04
N PRO A 181 18.29 -14.62 15.10
CA PRO A 181 18.21 -13.19 15.43
C PRO A 181 19.56 -12.52 15.70
N ASN A 182 20.59 -13.28 16.10
CA ASN A 182 21.92 -12.77 16.45
C ASN A 182 22.95 -12.89 15.30
N THR A 183 22.50 -13.17 14.09
CA THR A 183 23.38 -13.29 12.92
C THR A 183 23.39 -11.97 12.15
N THR A 184 24.56 -11.56 11.64
CA THR A 184 24.60 -10.42 10.71
C THR A 184 23.94 -10.83 9.40
N HIS A 185 22.76 -10.33 9.14
CA HIS A 185 22.02 -10.60 7.92
C HIS A 185 22.52 -9.69 6.78
N ASP A 186 22.73 -10.27 5.61
CA ASP A 186 22.98 -9.50 4.39
C ASP A 186 21.64 -9.04 3.83
N LEU A 187 21.25 -7.82 4.18
CA LEU A 187 19.98 -7.22 3.75
C LEU A 187 20.09 -6.55 2.37
N GLN A 188 21.25 -6.57 1.74
CA GLN A 188 21.46 -6.01 0.41
C GLN A 188 20.72 -6.86 -0.64
N GLY A 189 19.76 -6.26 -1.30
CA GLY A 189 18.95 -6.92 -2.34
C GLY A 189 17.68 -7.62 -1.87
N ALA A 190 17.31 -7.50 -0.59
CA ALA A 190 16.04 -8.00 -0.08
C ALA A 190 14.83 -7.14 -0.53
N VAL A 191 15.08 -5.89 -0.94
CA VAL A 191 14.05 -4.88 -1.32
C VAL A 191 14.13 -4.55 -2.81
#